data_1a038e4dee0535f38aff983191f7e7d0
#
_entry.id   1a038e4dee0535f38aff983191f7e7d0
#
_cell.length_a   1.000
_cell.length_b   1.000
_cell.length_c   1.000
_cell.angle_alpha   90.00
_cell.angle_beta   90.00
_cell.angle_gamma   90.00
#
_symmetry.space_group_name_H-M   'P 1'
#
loop_
_entity.id
_entity.type
_entity.pdbx_description
1 polymer ?
#
loop_
_entity_poly.entity_id
_entity_poly.type
_entity_poly.pdbx_seq_one_letter_code
_entity_poly.pdbx_strand_id
1 'polypeptide(L)'
;MRILAIETSCDETSIAIVEAEGELNSPSFHVVAETTASQLALHAEWGGVVPNLAKREHQRALVPTLLKTLNYANFKKDPQLGRPASKLGEIEKILERELDLLPEFNKELLNYSVPEIDAIAVTAGPGLEPALWVGVNFAKALACLWNKPLYPINHMEGHFLAAIAESGKSMPNLQFPMIGLLVSGGHTELIISKNIGKYQKIGATKDDAAGEAFDKVARMLGLPYPGGPII
;
A
#
# COMPACT_ATOMS: atom_id res chain seq x y z
N MET A 1 -5.95 17.24 -7.23
CA MET A 1 -5.31 16.03 -7.76
C MET A 1 -5.91 14.82 -7.07
N ARG A 2 -6.35 13.82 -7.84
CA ARG A 2 -6.94 12.58 -7.28
C ARG A 2 -6.01 11.39 -7.58
N ILE A 3 -5.60 10.67 -6.55
CA ILE A 3 -4.59 9.63 -6.63
C ILE A 3 -5.19 8.30 -6.17
N LEU A 4 -4.97 7.23 -6.94
CA LEU A 4 -5.19 5.86 -6.49
C LEU A 4 -3.89 5.36 -5.82
N ALA A 5 -3.95 5.06 -4.52
CA ALA A 5 -2.83 4.55 -3.75
C ALA A 5 -2.98 3.05 -3.48
N ILE A 6 -1.87 2.30 -3.61
CA ILE A 6 -1.82 0.84 -3.47
C ILE A 6 -0.69 0.48 -2.49
N GLU A 7 -1.02 -0.32 -1.48
CA GLU A 7 -0.09 -0.78 -0.46
C GLU A 7 -0.17 -2.31 -0.30
N THR A 8 0.99 -2.97 -0.43
CA THR A 8 1.14 -4.43 -0.28
C THR A 8 2.49 -4.80 0.36
N SER A 9 3.04 -3.96 1.23
CA SER A 9 4.41 -4.15 1.74
C SER A 9 4.58 -5.32 2.70
N CYS A 10 3.51 -5.80 3.34
CA CYS A 10 3.58 -6.87 4.34
C CYS A 10 2.40 -7.85 4.23
N ASP A 11 1.43 -7.76 5.13
CA ASP A 11 0.32 -8.71 5.26
C ASP A 11 -1.07 -8.06 5.12
N GLU A 12 -1.09 -6.83 4.62
CA GLU A 12 -2.33 -6.13 4.33
C GLU A 12 -2.34 -5.63 2.88
N THR A 13 -3.44 -5.88 2.18
CA THR A 13 -3.70 -5.29 0.86
C THR A 13 -4.59 -4.09 1.06
N SER A 14 -4.03 -2.89 0.92
CA SER A 14 -4.79 -1.65 1.07
C SER A 14 -4.83 -0.85 -0.22
N ILE A 15 -6.01 -0.32 -0.56
CA ILE A 15 -6.22 0.57 -1.69
C ILE A 15 -7.03 1.76 -1.23
N ALA A 16 -6.58 2.96 -1.58
CA ALA A 16 -7.27 4.19 -1.25
C ALA A 16 -7.36 5.12 -2.47
N ILE A 17 -8.40 5.95 -2.50
CA ILE A 17 -8.52 7.09 -3.41
C ILE A 17 -8.41 8.34 -2.55
N VAL A 18 -7.41 9.15 -2.86
CA VAL A 18 -7.07 10.36 -2.10
C VAL A 18 -7.17 11.57 -3.01
N GLU A 19 -7.89 12.57 -2.57
CA GLU A 19 -7.85 13.92 -3.16
C GLU A 19 -6.82 14.74 -2.40
N ALA A 20 -5.89 15.36 -3.13
CA ALA A 20 -4.85 16.21 -2.58
C ALA A 20 -4.89 17.60 -3.23
N GLU A 21 -4.79 18.63 -2.40
CA GLU A 21 -4.81 20.03 -2.79
C GLU A 21 -3.73 20.81 -2.02
N GLY A 22 -3.49 22.06 -2.40
CA GLY A 22 -2.52 22.95 -1.77
C GLY A 22 -1.12 22.81 -2.34
N GLU A 23 -0.17 23.48 -1.68
CA GLU A 23 1.23 23.49 -2.04
C GLU A 23 2.02 22.45 -1.24
N LEU A 24 3.24 22.13 -1.68
CA LEU A 24 4.11 21.13 -1.02
C LEU A 24 4.35 21.43 0.47
N ASN A 25 4.41 22.69 0.85
CA ASN A 25 4.65 23.12 2.26
C ASN A 25 3.38 23.18 3.11
N SER A 26 2.22 23.11 2.50
CA SER A 26 0.91 23.16 3.17
C SER A 26 -0.11 22.32 2.40
N PRO A 27 0.13 21.01 2.23
CA PRO A 27 -0.80 20.14 1.55
C PRO A 27 -2.03 19.88 2.42
N SER A 28 -3.17 19.73 1.76
CA SER A 28 -4.36 19.13 2.36
C SER A 28 -4.74 17.90 1.57
N PHE A 29 -5.31 16.92 2.23
CA PHE A 29 -5.78 15.72 1.56
C PHE A 29 -7.07 15.22 2.19
N HIS A 30 -7.86 14.54 1.36
CA HIS A 30 -9.08 13.89 1.77
C HIS A 30 -9.11 12.46 1.25
N VAL A 31 -9.32 11.49 2.13
CA VAL A 31 -9.53 10.10 1.75
C VAL A 31 -10.97 9.94 1.30
N VAL A 32 -11.17 9.80 -0.01
CA VAL A 32 -12.49 9.65 -0.64
C VAL A 32 -13.05 8.25 -0.37
N ALA A 33 -12.18 7.24 -0.49
CA ALA A 33 -12.51 5.85 -0.22
C ALA A 33 -11.24 5.08 0.14
N GLU A 34 -11.40 4.10 1.03
CA GLU A 34 -10.32 3.21 1.43
C GLU A 34 -10.89 1.82 1.69
N THR A 35 -10.13 0.81 1.32
CA THR A 35 -10.44 -0.59 1.62
C THR A 35 -9.15 -1.33 1.94
N THR A 36 -9.16 -2.05 3.05
CA THR A 36 -8.07 -2.93 3.48
C THR A 36 -8.57 -4.37 3.58
N ALA A 37 -7.81 -5.29 3.03
CA ALA A 37 -7.96 -6.73 3.21
C ALA A 37 -6.77 -7.24 4.03
N SER A 38 -7.00 -7.58 5.30
CA SER A 38 -5.97 -8.06 6.21
C SER A 38 -5.81 -9.58 6.10
N GLN A 39 -4.59 -10.03 6.16
CA GLN A 39 -4.17 -11.44 6.18
C GLN A 39 -3.83 -11.91 7.61
N LEU A 40 -4.09 -11.07 8.62
CA LEU A 40 -3.71 -11.30 10.00
C LEU A 40 -4.15 -12.67 10.52
N ALA A 41 -5.42 -13.04 10.29
CA ALA A 41 -5.96 -14.32 10.74
C ALA A 41 -5.22 -15.53 10.14
N LEU A 42 -4.82 -15.43 8.88
CA LEU A 42 -4.08 -16.46 8.18
C LEU A 42 -2.66 -16.61 8.73
N HIS A 43 -1.98 -15.48 8.96
CA HIS A 43 -0.61 -15.48 9.47
C HIS A 43 -0.52 -15.82 10.97
N ALA A 44 -1.60 -15.59 11.72
CA ALA A 44 -1.68 -15.97 13.13
C ALA A 44 -1.52 -17.48 13.33
N GLU A 45 -2.02 -18.32 12.41
CA GLU A 45 -1.85 -19.78 12.44
C GLU A 45 -0.36 -20.21 12.34
N TRP A 46 0.48 -19.35 11.77
CA TRP A 46 1.91 -19.59 11.60
C TRP A 46 2.77 -18.86 12.63
N GLY A 47 2.14 -18.09 13.52
CA GLY A 47 2.82 -17.30 14.54
C GLY A 47 3.65 -16.13 13.99
N GLY A 48 3.33 -15.66 12.78
CA GLY A 48 3.99 -14.55 12.12
C GLY A 48 3.82 -14.57 10.60
N VAL A 49 4.27 -13.51 9.93
CA VAL A 49 4.08 -13.34 8.48
C VAL A 49 4.95 -14.31 7.68
N VAL A 50 4.31 -15.04 6.76
CA VAL A 50 4.97 -15.97 5.82
C VAL A 50 4.99 -15.32 4.43
N PRO A 51 6.17 -14.92 3.90
CA PRO A 51 6.26 -14.07 2.70
C PRO A 51 5.59 -14.66 1.45
N ASN A 52 5.76 -15.95 1.19
CA ASN A 52 5.13 -16.59 0.03
C ASN A 52 3.62 -16.73 0.15
N LEU A 53 3.11 -16.86 1.37
CA LEU A 53 1.69 -16.87 1.64
C LEU A 53 1.11 -15.46 1.45
N ALA A 54 1.80 -14.44 1.99
CA ALA A 54 1.43 -13.05 1.79
C ALA A 54 1.35 -12.69 0.30
N LYS A 55 2.36 -13.11 -0.49
CA LYS A 55 2.35 -12.93 -1.95
C LYS A 55 1.06 -13.46 -2.59
N ARG A 56 0.67 -14.69 -2.28
CA ARG A 56 -0.51 -15.34 -2.88
C ARG A 56 -1.80 -14.63 -2.49
N GLU A 57 -1.92 -14.23 -1.24
CA GLU A 57 -3.10 -13.54 -0.76
C GLU A 57 -3.22 -12.13 -1.37
N HIS A 58 -2.11 -11.40 -1.56
CA HIS A 58 -2.14 -10.15 -2.32
C HIS A 58 -2.65 -10.34 -3.75
N GLN A 59 -2.19 -11.39 -4.46
CA GLN A 59 -2.69 -11.68 -5.82
C GLN A 59 -4.20 -11.86 -5.86
N ARG A 60 -4.79 -12.48 -4.83
CA ARG A 60 -6.22 -12.74 -4.73
C ARG A 60 -7.02 -11.53 -4.25
N ALA A 61 -6.41 -10.72 -3.38
CA ALA A 61 -7.10 -9.60 -2.73
C ALA A 61 -7.11 -8.31 -3.57
N LEU A 62 -6.12 -8.07 -4.43
CA LEU A 62 -5.94 -6.76 -5.09
C LEU A 62 -7.13 -6.36 -5.95
N VAL A 63 -7.63 -7.23 -6.83
CA VAL A 63 -8.77 -6.90 -7.69
C VAL A 63 -10.05 -6.68 -6.88
N PRO A 64 -10.46 -7.60 -5.97
CA PRO A 64 -11.63 -7.37 -5.13
C PRO A 64 -11.54 -6.09 -4.29
N THR A 65 -10.36 -5.81 -3.70
CA THR A 65 -10.13 -4.61 -2.90
C THR A 65 -10.26 -3.35 -3.76
N LEU A 66 -9.67 -3.33 -4.96
CA LEU A 66 -9.81 -2.23 -5.90
C LEU A 66 -11.27 -1.97 -6.27
N LEU A 67 -12.00 -3.02 -6.67
CA LEU A 67 -13.41 -2.88 -7.07
C LEU A 67 -14.27 -2.34 -5.93
N LYS A 68 -14.01 -2.77 -4.71
CA LYS A 68 -14.71 -2.27 -3.52
C LYS A 68 -14.40 -0.80 -3.26
N THR A 69 -13.13 -0.40 -3.36
CA THR A 69 -12.70 1.00 -3.21
C THR A 69 -13.31 1.89 -4.28
N LEU A 70 -13.29 1.46 -5.55
CA LEU A 70 -13.91 2.20 -6.64
C LEU A 70 -15.43 2.36 -6.46
N ASN A 71 -16.10 1.31 -5.95
CA ASN A 71 -17.53 1.38 -5.66
C ASN A 71 -17.84 2.37 -4.52
N TYR A 72 -17.05 2.39 -3.46
CA TYR A 72 -17.20 3.36 -2.37
C TYR A 72 -16.96 4.81 -2.84
N ALA A 73 -16.07 5.01 -3.81
CA ALA A 73 -15.86 6.29 -4.45
C ALA A 73 -16.89 6.62 -5.53
N ASN A 74 -17.95 5.81 -5.69
CA ASN A 74 -19.01 5.95 -6.71
C ASN A 74 -18.54 5.87 -8.18
N PHE A 75 -17.37 5.27 -8.45
CA PHE A 75 -16.98 4.94 -9.81
C PHE A 75 -17.75 3.70 -10.31
N LYS A 76 -18.24 3.77 -11.53
CA LYS A 76 -19.09 2.70 -12.11
C LYS A 76 -18.39 1.98 -13.24
N LYS A 77 -18.72 0.71 -13.43
CA LYS A 77 -18.38 -0.03 -14.65
C LYS A 77 -19.12 0.59 -15.84
N ASP A 78 -18.42 0.73 -16.96
CA ASP A 78 -19.04 1.03 -18.23
C ASP A 78 -19.07 -0.25 -19.09
N PRO A 79 -20.23 -0.92 -19.21
CA PRO A 79 -20.34 -2.16 -19.97
C PRO A 79 -20.09 -1.99 -21.48
N GLN A 80 -20.09 -0.74 -21.97
CA GLN A 80 -19.89 -0.44 -23.39
C GLN A 80 -18.43 -0.19 -23.75
N LEU A 81 -17.54 -0.11 -22.75
CA LEU A 81 -16.12 0.05 -22.99
C LEU A 81 -15.53 -1.26 -23.56
N GLY A 82 -15.12 -1.21 -24.82
CA GLY A 82 -14.45 -2.34 -25.48
C GLY A 82 -13.08 -2.63 -24.83
N ARG A 83 -12.68 -3.91 -24.81
CA ARG A 83 -11.35 -4.32 -24.35
C ARG A 83 -10.26 -3.61 -25.16
N PRO A 84 -9.26 -2.97 -24.53
CA PRO A 84 -8.16 -2.34 -25.25
C PRO A 84 -7.20 -3.39 -25.80
N ALA A 85 -7.56 -4.01 -26.94
CA ALA A 85 -6.82 -5.12 -27.53
C ALA A 85 -5.32 -4.81 -27.72
N SER A 86 -4.96 -3.57 -27.96
CA SER A 86 -3.56 -3.13 -28.15
C SER A 86 -2.72 -3.20 -26.88
N LYS A 87 -3.32 -3.26 -25.69
CA LYS A 87 -2.61 -3.26 -24.39
C LYS A 87 -2.53 -4.64 -23.75
N LEU A 88 -3.30 -5.62 -24.25
CA LEU A 88 -3.41 -6.94 -23.62
C LEU A 88 -2.06 -7.64 -23.50
N GLY A 89 -1.28 -7.70 -24.57
CA GLY A 89 0.02 -8.38 -24.55
C GLY A 89 1.05 -7.73 -23.59
N GLU A 90 0.98 -6.42 -23.41
CA GLU A 90 1.82 -5.72 -22.43
C GLU A 90 1.38 -6.02 -21.00
N ILE A 91 0.08 -6.00 -20.73
CA ILE A 91 -0.49 -6.34 -19.41
C ILE A 91 -0.17 -7.79 -19.04
N GLU A 92 -0.36 -8.73 -19.97
CA GLU A 92 -0.01 -10.15 -19.76
C GLU A 92 1.47 -10.33 -19.44
N LYS A 93 2.36 -9.61 -20.12
CA LYS A 93 3.79 -9.63 -19.84
C LYS A 93 4.13 -9.04 -18.47
N ILE A 94 3.47 -7.94 -18.06
CA ILE A 94 3.67 -7.34 -16.73
C ILE A 94 3.24 -8.32 -15.63
N LEU A 95 2.13 -9.02 -15.82
CA LEU A 95 1.53 -9.91 -14.83
C LEU A 95 1.92 -11.40 -15.01
N GLU A 96 2.88 -11.73 -15.87
CA GLU A 96 3.25 -13.12 -16.19
C GLU A 96 3.64 -13.99 -14.97
N ARG A 97 4.17 -13.34 -13.92
CA ARG A 97 4.59 -13.97 -12.66
C ARG A 97 3.49 -13.98 -11.59
N GLU A 98 2.36 -13.34 -11.85
CA GLU A 98 1.25 -13.18 -10.91
C GLU A 98 0.05 -14.03 -11.35
N LEU A 99 0.24 -15.35 -11.29
CA LEU A 99 -0.65 -16.35 -11.91
C LEU A 99 -2.08 -16.32 -11.36
N ASP A 100 -2.26 -16.03 -10.07
CA ASP A 100 -3.59 -15.93 -9.45
C ASP A 100 -4.25 -14.56 -9.74
N LEU A 101 -3.46 -13.51 -10.04
CA LEU A 101 -3.94 -12.15 -10.28
C LEU A 101 -4.39 -11.93 -11.73
N LEU A 102 -3.64 -12.43 -12.71
CA LEU A 102 -3.88 -12.16 -14.13
C LEU A 102 -5.30 -12.56 -14.62
N PRO A 103 -5.84 -13.74 -14.26
CA PRO A 103 -7.19 -14.11 -14.69
C PRO A 103 -8.27 -13.15 -14.16
N GLU A 104 -8.18 -12.77 -12.89
CA GLU A 104 -9.16 -11.88 -12.27
C GLU A 104 -9.03 -10.44 -12.79
N PHE A 105 -7.80 -9.97 -13.03
CA PHE A 105 -7.53 -8.70 -13.70
C PHE A 105 -8.21 -8.64 -15.07
N ASN A 106 -8.01 -9.66 -15.90
CA ASN A 106 -8.57 -9.73 -17.23
C ASN A 106 -10.10 -9.82 -17.23
N LYS A 107 -10.68 -10.54 -16.28
CA LYS A 107 -12.13 -10.71 -16.15
C LYS A 107 -12.82 -9.40 -15.73
N GLU A 108 -12.27 -8.72 -14.73
CA GLU A 108 -12.96 -7.64 -14.04
C GLU A 108 -12.54 -6.24 -14.51
N LEU A 109 -11.26 -6.03 -14.85
CA LEU A 109 -10.72 -4.68 -15.04
C LEU A 109 -10.62 -4.26 -16.51
N LEU A 110 -10.47 -5.19 -17.46
CA LEU A 110 -10.35 -4.82 -18.88
C LEU A 110 -11.59 -4.10 -19.44
N ASN A 111 -12.73 -4.30 -18.82
CA ASN A 111 -14.00 -3.65 -19.19
C ASN A 111 -14.42 -2.57 -18.19
N TYR A 112 -13.49 -2.15 -17.30
CA TYR A 112 -13.77 -1.12 -16.32
C TYR A 112 -13.45 0.27 -16.91
N SER A 113 -14.36 1.23 -16.76
CA SER A 113 -14.12 2.62 -17.17
C SER A 113 -12.88 3.15 -16.48
N VAL A 114 -12.11 3.98 -17.18
CA VAL A 114 -11.00 4.69 -16.55
C VAL A 114 -11.56 5.59 -15.44
N PRO A 115 -11.22 5.37 -14.17
CA PRO A 115 -11.71 6.22 -13.10
C PRO A 115 -11.12 7.63 -13.24
N GLU A 116 -11.86 8.62 -12.74
CA GLU A 116 -11.39 10.02 -12.71
C GLU A 116 -10.27 10.21 -11.67
N ILE A 117 -9.12 9.63 -11.96
CA ILE A 117 -7.88 9.76 -11.19
C ILE A 117 -6.81 10.43 -12.05
N ASP A 118 -5.90 11.15 -11.43
CA ASP A 118 -4.79 11.81 -12.11
C ASP A 118 -3.54 10.93 -12.16
N ALA A 119 -3.34 10.10 -11.13
CA ALA A 119 -2.15 9.28 -10.96
C ALA A 119 -2.44 8.01 -10.17
N ILE A 120 -1.52 7.06 -10.27
CA ILE A 120 -1.44 5.86 -9.43
C ILE A 120 -0.16 5.95 -8.61
N ALA A 121 -0.26 5.67 -7.31
CA ALA A 121 0.87 5.57 -6.38
C ALA A 121 0.93 4.14 -5.83
N VAL A 122 2.11 3.59 -5.69
CA VAL A 122 2.30 2.25 -5.14
C VAL A 122 3.51 2.19 -4.23
N THR A 123 3.40 1.54 -3.10
CA THR A 123 4.55 1.28 -2.23
C THR A 123 5.53 0.36 -2.95
N ALA A 124 6.76 0.86 -3.14
CA ALA A 124 7.84 0.15 -3.82
C ALA A 124 8.91 -0.39 -2.87
N GLY A 125 8.84 -0.04 -1.60
CA GLY A 125 9.75 -0.49 -0.54
C GLY A 125 9.99 0.56 0.55
N PRO A 126 10.64 0.12 1.67
CA PRO A 126 10.95 -1.25 2.05
C PRO A 126 9.72 -2.09 2.39
N GLY A 127 9.91 -3.42 2.47
CA GLY A 127 8.85 -4.38 2.78
C GLY A 127 9.22 -5.80 2.35
N LEU A 128 8.29 -6.72 2.41
CA LEU A 128 8.46 -8.08 1.93
C LEU A 128 8.55 -8.09 0.39
N GLU A 129 9.73 -8.39 -0.14
CA GLU A 129 9.99 -8.33 -1.59
C GLU A 129 8.93 -9.07 -2.42
N PRO A 130 8.51 -10.32 -2.12
CA PRO A 130 7.50 -11.01 -2.90
C PRO A 130 6.13 -10.32 -2.90
N ALA A 131 5.76 -9.67 -1.79
CA ALA A 131 4.51 -8.95 -1.62
C ALA A 131 4.55 -7.59 -2.35
N LEU A 132 5.65 -6.85 -2.22
CA LEU A 132 5.86 -5.58 -2.93
C LEU A 132 5.75 -5.75 -4.45
N TRP A 133 6.37 -6.80 -5.02
CA TRP A 133 6.31 -7.04 -6.46
C TRP A 133 4.90 -7.24 -6.99
N VAL A 134 4.02 -7.91 -6.23
CA VAL A 134 2.62 -8.08 -6.63
C VAL A 134 1.92 -6.74 -6.77
N GLY A 135 2.05 -5.86 -5.77
CA GLY A 135 1.48 -4.51 -5.81
C GLY A 135 2.05 -3.65 -6.93
N VAL A 136 3.38 -3.68 -7.10
CA VAL A 136 4.08 -2.93 -8.17
C VAL A 136 3.64 -3.41 -9.56
N ASN A 137 3.55 -4.72 -9.79
CA ASN A 137 3.11 -5.26 -11.08
C ASN A 137 1.63 -4.95 -11.33
N PHE A 138 0.78 -5.05 -10.31
CA PHE A 138 -0.63 -4.63 -10.41
C PHE A 138 -0.77 -3.16 -10.77
N ALA A 139 -0.04 -2.28 -10.09
CA ALA A 139 -0.04 -0.85 -10.36
C ALA A 139 0.48 -0.52 -11.78
N LYS A 140 1.51 -1.21 -12.26
CA LYS A 140 2.00 -1.08 -13.64
C LYS A 140 0.94 -1.51 -14.66
N ALA A 141 0.26 -2.62 -14.41
CA ALA A 141 -0.82 -3.09 -15.29
C ALA A 141 -1.98 -2.10 -15.34
N LEU A 142 -2.37 -1.51 -14.21
CA LEU A 142 -3.39 -0.45 -14.15
C LEU A 142 -2.92 0.83 -14.86
N ALA A 143 -1.68 1.26 -14.64
CA ALA A 143 -1.10 2.43 -15.30
C ALA A 143 -1.07 2.25 -16.81
N CYS A 144 -0.70 1.08 -17.30
CA CYS A 144 -0.80 0.71 -18.71
C CYS A 144 -2.25 0.74 -19.19
N LEU A 145 -3.17 0.06 -18.48
CA LEU A 145 -4.58 -0.04 -18.87
C LEU A 145 -5.24 1.33 -18.98
N TRP A 146 -5.09 2.17 -17.96
CA TRP A 146 -5.76 3.46 -17.81
C TRP A 146 -4.99 4.65 -18.37
N ASN A 147 -3.75 4.42 -18.86
CA ASN A 147 -2.85 5.46 -19.36
C ASN A 147 -2.63 6.58 -18.32
N LYS A 148 -2.29 6.19 -17.09
CA LYS A 148 -2.03 7.10 -15.97
C LYS A 148 -0.56 7.04 -15.53
N PRO A 149 0.02 8.14 -15.06
CA PRO A 149 1.35 8.13 -14.49
C PRO A 149 1.40 7.29 -13.22
N LEU A 150 2.53 6.60 -13.01
CA LEU A 150 2.79 5.75 -11.86
C LEU A 150 3.93 6.31 -11.03
N TYR A 151 3.70 6.43 -9.70
CA TYR A 151 4.69 6.93 -8.75
C TYR A 151 5.04 5.86 -7.71
N PRO A 152 6.32 5.50 -7.59
CA PRO A 152 6.78 4.64 -6.50
C PRO A 152 6.87 5.44 -5.19
N ILE A 153 6.35 4.87 -4.11
CA ILE A 153 6.31 5.50 -2.78
C ILE A 153 7.17 4.69 -1.81
N ASN A 154 7.89 5.40 -0.95
CA ASN A 154 8.63 4.80 0.15
C ASN A 154 7.69 4.51 1.32
N HIS A 155 7.62 3.24 1.75
CA HIS A 155 6.77 2.78 2.84
C HIS A 155 7.04 3.52 4.17
N MET A 156 8.32 3.74 4.50
CA MET A 156 8.70 4.41 5.74
C MET A 156 8.36 5.91 5.73
N GLU A 157 8.38 6.54 4.55
CA GLU A 157 7.87 7.90 4.37
C GLU A 157 6.37 7.96 4.61
N GLY A 158 5.63 6.96 4.13
CA GLY A 158 4.20 6.81 4.40
C GLY A 158 3.92 6.76 5.91
N HIS A 159 4.64 5.93 6.66
CA HIS A 159 4.52 5.88 8.12
C HIS A 159 4.85 7.21 8.81
N PHE A 160 5.93 7.88 8.37
CA PHE A 160 6.32 9.17 8.92
C PHE A 160 5.25 10.24 8.70
N LEU A 161 4.70 10.33 7.49
CA LEU A 161 3.67 11.31 7.15
C LEU A 161 2.31 10.97 7.77
N ALA A 162 1.96 9.70 7.89
CA ALA A 162 0.70 9.26 8.50
C ALA A 162 0.57 9.70 9.97
N ALA A 163 1.71 9.84 10.69
CA ALA A 163 1.71 10.29 12.07
C ALA A 163 1.31 11.78 12.25
N ILE A 164 1.39 12.57 11.18
CA ILE A 164 1.12 14.01 11.19
C ILE A 164 -0.03 14.41 10.26
N ALA A 165 -0.47 13.48 9.44
CA ALA A 165 -1.49 13.69 8.44
C ALA A 165 -2.88 13.31 9.00
N GLU A 166 -3.87 14.17 8.81
CA GLU A 166 -5.26 13.91 9.18
C GLU A 166 -6.18 14.18 7.98
N SER A 167 -6.94 13.16 7.58
CA SER A 167 -7.85 13.29 6.43
C SER A 167 -8.87 14.40 6.65
N GLY A 168 -9.09 15.20 5.61
CA GLY A 168 -10.02 16.34 5.65
C GLY A 168 -9.47 17.58 6.33
N LYS A 169 -8.23 17.56 6.79
CA LYS A 169 -7.54 18.74 7.36
C LYS A 169 -6.30 19.08 6.55
N SER A 170 -5.98 20.37 6.53
CA SER A 170 -4.65 20.79 6.08
C SER A 170 -3.60 20.23 7.02
N MET A 171 -2.49 19.76 6.48
CA MET A 171 -1.37 19.37 7.33
C MET A 171 -0.94 20.57 8.19
N PRO A 172 -0.60 20.33 9.45
CA PRO A 172 -0.11 21.41 10.30
C PRO A 172 1.10 22.05 9.62
N ASN A 173 1.32 23.35 9.90
CA ASN A 173 2.51 24.04 9.39
C ASN A 173 3.76 23.31 9.92
N LEU A 174 4.37 22.50 9.07
CA LEU A 174 5.47 21.62 9.45
C LEU A 174 6.72 22.44 9.73
N GLN A 175 7.22 22.33 10.94
CA GLN A 175 8.50 22.92 11.31
C GLN A 175 9.62 21.91 11.17
N PHE A 176 10.56 22.19 10.31
CA PHE A 176 11.74 21.37 10.09
C PHE A 176 12.96 21.93 10.84
N PRO A 177 13.93 21.09 11.28
CA PRO A 177 13.91 19.62 11.12
C PRO A 177 12.96 18.92 12.10
N MET A 178 12.37 17.82 11.66
CA MET A 178 11.54 16.94 12.48
C MET A 178 12.28 15.63 12.77
N ILE A 179 12.04 15.05 13.94
CA ILE A 179 12.53 13.72 14.29
C ILE A 179 11.33 12.79 14.42
N GLY A 180 11.41 11.63 13.77
CA GLY A 180 10.42 10.57 13.85
C GLY A 180 11.03 9.27 14.36
N LEU A 181 10.34 8.61 15.29
CA LEU A 181 10.62 7.25 15.71
C LEU A 181 9.61 6.35 15.01
N LEU A 182 10.10 5.51 14.09
CA LEU A 182 9.29 4.52 13.38
C LEU A 182 9.43 3.18 14.09
N VAL A 183 8.31 2.63 14.56
CA VAL A 183 8.23 1.35 15.28
C VAL A 183 7.19 0.48 14.60
N SER A 184 7.61 -0.67 14.10
CA SER A 184 6.76 -1.67 13.48
C SER A 184 7.24 -3.09 13.76
N GLY A 185 6.58 -4.10 13.20
CA GLY A 185 7.01 -5.49 13.29
C GLY A 185 8.37 -5.76 12.63
N GLY A 186 8.70 -5.02 11.55
CA GLY A 186 9.95 -5.21 10.81
C GLY A 186 10.99 -4.10 10.99
N HIS A 187 10.61 -2.94 11.55
CA HIS A 187 11.49 -1.78 11.62
C HIS A 187 11.43 -1.10 13.00
N THR A 188 12.59 -0.66 13.46
CA THR A 188 12.71 0.31 14.55
C THR A 188 13.80 1.28 14.15
N GLU A 189 13.38 2.46 13.68
CA GLU A 189 14.26 3.44 13.07
C GLU A 189 14.03 4.84 13.63
N LEU A 190 15.12 5.58 13.84
CA LEU A 190 15.10 6.99 14.16
C LEU A 190 15.48 7.78 12.90
N ILE A 191 14.57 8.66 12.46
CA ILE A 191 14.70 9.41 11.23
C ILE A 191 14.68 10.90 11.54
N ILE A 192 15.58 11.67 10.93
CA ILE A 192 15.48 13.13 10.86
C ILE A 192 15.00 13.53 9.47
N SER A 193 13.95 14.34 9.44
CA SER A 193 13.44 14.97 8.22
C SER A 193 13.85 16.42 8.20
N LYS A 194 14.65 16.81 7.20
CA LYS A 194 15.08 18.22 7.01
C LYS A 194 14.10 19.02 6.17
N ASN A 195 13.24 18.36 5.42
CA ASN A 195 12.13 18.85 4.63
C ASN A 195 11.31 17.66 4.12
N ILE A 196 10.12 17.88 3.56
CA ILE A 196 9.35 16.83 2.88
C ILE A 196 10.21 16.19 1.78
N GLY A 197 10.25 14.86 1.73
CA GLY A 197 11.08 14.11 0.78
C GLY A 197 12.58 14.10 1.08
N LYS A 198 13.04 14.69 2.20
CA LYS A 198 14.46 14.74 2.60
C LYS A 198 14.66 14.09 3.97
N TYR A 199 14.76 12.78 3.97
CA TYR A 199 14.89 11.95 5.16
C TYR A 199 16.32 11.43 5.31
N GLN A 200 16.79 11.37 6.55
CA GLN A 200 18.06 10.76 6.91
C GLN A 200 17.83 9.83 8.11
N LYS A 201 18.11 8.56 7.94
CA LYS A 201 18.14 7.61 9.03
C LYS A 201 19.37 7.89 9.91
N ILE A 202 19.14 8.20 11.18
CA ILE A 202 20.18 8.52 12.17
C ILE A 202 20.38 7.43 13.21
N GLY A 203 19.44 6.47 13.28
CA GLY A 203 19.54 5.28 14.12
C GLY A 203 18.60 4.18 13.63
N ALA A 204 18.96 2.94 13.93
CA ALA A 204 18.10 1.77 13.70
C ALA A 204 18.47 0.69 14.72
N THR A 205 17.53 -0.20 15.00
CA THR A 205 17.85 -1.43 15.73
C THR A 205 18.93 -2.22 15.00
N LYS A 206 19.74 -2.95 15.76
CA LYS A 206 20.81 -3.82 15.23
C LYS A 206 20.46 -5.30 15.30
N ASP A 207 19.32 -5.61 15.90
CA ASP A 207 18.76 -6.94 16.07
C ASP A 207 17.25 -6.90 15.79
N ASP A 208 16.42 -7.38 16.70
CA ASP A 208 14.97 -7.41 16.51
C ASP A 208 14.37 -6.01 16.44
N ALA A 209 13.38 -5.83 15.57
CA ALA A 209 12.50 -4.68 15.65
C ALA A 209 11.65 -4.74 16.93
N ALA A 210 11.22 -3.58 17.45
CA ALA A 210 10.45 -3.54 18.70
C ALA A 210 9.15 -4.36 18.61
N GLY A 211 8.42 -4.29 17.49
CA GLY A 211 7.23 -5.11 17.30
C GLY A 211 7.53 -6.60 17.28
N GLU A 212 8.61 -7.01 16.62
CA GLU A 212 9.07 -8.42 16.66
C GLU A 212 9.46 -8.86 18.08
N ALA A 213 10.09 -7.99 18.87
CA ALA A 213 10.39 -8.28 20.27
C ALA A 213 9.11 -8.51 21.09
N PHE A 214 8.07 -7.70 20.89
CA PHE A 214 6.77 -7.91 21.52
C PHE A 214 6.15 -9.26 21.12
N ASP A 215 6.19 -9.63 19.85
CA ASP A 215 5.66 -10.90 19.36
C ASP A 215 6.42 -12.10 19.96
N LYS A 216 7.74 -11.99 20.08
CA LYS A 216 8.57 -13.03 20.74
C LYS A 216 8.25 -13.19 22.22
N VAL A 217 8.11 -12.08 22.94
CA VAL A 217 7.75 -12.10 24.37
C VAL A 217 6.34 -12.67 24.56
N ALA A 218 5.37 -12.26 23.74
CA ALA A 218 4.01 -12.80 23.78
C ALA A 218 4.01 -14.33 23.60
N ARG A 219 4.76 -14.82 22.62
CA ARG A 219 4.92 -16.27 22.39
C ARG A 219 5.50 -16.99 23.59
N MET A 220 6.53 -16.42 24.25
CA MET A 220 7.11 -16.99 25.46
C MET A 220 6.12 -17.05 26.62
N LEU A 221 5.17 -16.12 26.66
CA LEU A 221 4.09 -16.07 27.65
C LEU A 221 2.87 -16.92 27.26
N GLY A 222 2.90 -17.61 26.13
CA GLY A 222 1.76 -18.39 25.63
C GLY A 222 0.60 -17.55 25.11
N LEU A 223 0.85 -16.26 24.76
CA LEU A 223 -0.14 -15.34 24.23
C LEU A 223 -0.22 -15.47 22.69
N PRO A 224 -1.36 -15.15 22.08
CA PRO A 224 -1.52 -15.24 20.63
C PRO A 224 -0.75 -14.14 19.88
N TYR A 225 -0.59 -14.34 18.57
CA TYR A 225 -0.10 -13.33 17.63
C TYR A 225 -1.25 -12.44 17.12
N PRO A 226 -1.06 -11.12 16.91
CA PRO A 226 0.15 -10.33 17.21
C PRO A 226 0.29 -10.01 18.70
N GLY A 227 1.52 -10.03 19.19
CA GLY A 227 1.83 -9.81 20.61
C GLY A 227 1.77 -8.36 21.04
N GLY A 228 2.11 -7.42 20.15
CA GLY A 228 2.20 -6.01 20.50
C GLY A 228 0.97 -5.42 21.18
N PRO A 229 -0.26 -5.63 20.66
CA PRO A 229 -1.49 -5.11 21.27
C PRO A 229 -1.86 -5.77 22.60
N ILE A 230 -1.25 -6.91 22.95
CA ILE A 230 -1.61 -7.74 24.10
C ILE A 230 -0.67 -7.51 25.29
N ILE A 231 0.57 -7.17 25.02
CA ILE A 231 1.61 -6.86 26.02
C ILE A 231 1.59 -5.37 26.37
#